data_827404c9b252d184adc7d7d21dd9920e
#
_entry.id   827404c9b252d184adc7d7d21dd9920e
#
_cell.length_a   1.000
_cell.length_b   1.000
_cell.length_c   1.000
_cell.angle_alpha   90.00
_cell.angle_beta   90.00
_cell.angle_gamma   90.00
#
_symmetry.space_group_name_H-M   'P 1'
#
loop_
_entity.id
_entity.type
_entity.pdbx_description
1 polymer ?
#
loop_
_entity_poly.entity_id
_entity_poly.type
_entity_poly.pdbx_seq_one_letter_code
_entity_poly.pdbx_strand_id
1 'polypeptide(L)'
;YAFEFPNIVLGSDVEVNINVASASESATSMAVSLNGTAIDPINFGTISGSTLLSYRPSSQNSAPYIVPASGETVTVNLLYNNGSNPSSIGYLDYIRVGAERQLIAGSEQFSFRYNLAATNFGIGEYSIASASQISQVWDVTNTTAIAAKANNEALNTLTFKAELGSLREYVAVSPQDYYTPVSVSDSSVQNQNIKGTIFQGEDGNFQDIDYLIITAPFLLQPAQRLAQYHIAQRGLKVKVVTLDKIYQEFSSGKQDIGAIRNLVRYIYENASAPEN
;
A
#
# COMPACT_ATOMS: atom_id res chain seq x y z
N TYR A 1 -14.77 -15.00 2.64
CA TYR A 1 -14.65 -13.55 2.61
C TYR A 1 -15.89 -12.98 1.92
N ALA A 2 -16.53 -11.98 2.53
CA ALA A 2 -17.67 -11.28 1.97
C ALA A 2 -17.31 -9.81 1.77
N PHE A 3 -17.71 -9.25 0.62
CA PHE A 3 -17.47 -7.86 0.24
C PHE A 3 -18.81 -7.22 -0.10
N GLU A 4 -19.14 -6.11 0.56
CA GLU A 4 -20.40 -5.41 0.39
C GLU A 4 -20.24 -4.27 -0.64
N PHE A 5 -21.13 -4.22 -1.61
CA PHE A 5 -21.20 -3.18 -2.64
C PHE A 5 -22.62 -2.59 -2.72
N PRO A 6 -22.98 -1.69 -1.81
CA PRO A 6 -24.29 -1.05 -1.86
C PRO A 6 -24.52 -0.37 -3.21
N ASN A 7 -25.71 -0.57 -3.78
CA ASN A 7 -26.09 -0.05 -5.09
C ASN A 7 -25.26 -0.58 -6.26
N ILE A 8 -24.79 -1.82 -6.19
CA ILE A 8 -24.09 -2.47 -7.31
C ILE A 8 -25.00 -2.48 -8.56
N VAL A 9 -24.41 -2.33 -9.73
CA VAL A 9 -25.13 -2.48 -10.99
C VAL A 9 -25.28 -3.97 -11.29
N LEU A 10 -26.47 -4.51 -11.08
CA LEU A 10 -26.75 -5.93 -11.32
C LEU A 10 -26.45 -6.33 -12.78
N GLY A 11 -25.77 -7.45 -12.97
CA GLY A 11 -25.34 -7.95 -14.26
C GLY A 11 -24.09 -7.32 -14.83
N SER A 12 -23.52 -6.27 -14.18
CA SER A 12 -22.20 -5.75 -14.55
C SER A 12 -21.11 -6.70 -14.15
N ASP A 13 -19.93 -6.53 -14.74
CA ASP A 13 -18.75 -7.33 -14.42
C ASP A 13 -18.23 -7.01 -13.02
N VAL A 14 -18.00 -8.05 -12.24
CA VAL A 14 -17.25 -8.01 -10.99
C VAL A 14 -15.88 -8.64 -11.24
N GLU A 15 -14.84 -7.86 -11.03
CA GLU A 15 -13.45 -8.29 -11.14
C GLU A 15 -12.91 -8.78 -9.80
N VAL A 16 -12.40 -10.02 -9.73
CA VAL A 16 -11.84 -10.59 -8.51
C VAL A 16 -10.39 -10.99 -8.75
N ASN A 17 -9.46 -10.30 -8.10
CA ASN A 17 -8.04 -10.64 -8.08
C ASN A 17 -7.69 -11.31 -6.75
N ILE A 18 -7.02 -12.45 -6.83
CA ILE A 18 -6.62 -13.26 -5.67
C ILE A 18 -5.12 -13.47 -5.73
N ASN A 19 -4.40 -12.95 -4.75
CA ASN A 19 -2.97 -13.17 -4.62
C ASN A 19 -2.71 -14.16 -3.49
N VAL A 20 -2.19 -15.32 -3.87
CA VAL A 20 -1.94 -16.46 -2.97
C VAL A 20 -0.59 -17.08 -3.27
N ALA A 21 -0.05 -17.80 -2.29
CA ALA A 21 1.21 -18.54 -2.45
C ALA A 21 1.12 -19.90 -1.77
N SER A 22 2.03 -20.81 -2.13
CA SER A 22 2.16 -22.12 -1.50
C SER A 22 3.61 -22.43 -1.17
N ALA A 23 3.83 -23.02 -0.01
CA ALA A 23 5.08 -23.65 0.39
C ALA A 23 4.86 -25.16 0.44
N SER A 24 5.29 -25.88 -0.60
CA SER A 24 5.11 -27.32 -0.69
C SER A 24 6.13 -27.97 -1.64
N GLU A 25 6.66 -29.12 -1.25
CA GLU A 25 7.50 -29.95 -2.11
C GLU A 25 6.67 -30.82 -3.09
N SER A 26 5.35 -30.87 -2.92
CA SER A 26 4.41 -31.54 -3.82
C SER A 26 3.48 -30.51 -4.48
N ALA A 27 2.89 -30.88 -5.61
CA ALA A 27 1.90 -30.04 -6.29
C ALA A 27 0.68 -29.81 -5.39
N THR A 28 0.25 -28.55 -5.29
CA THR A 28 -0.89 -28.11 -4.48
C THR A 28 -1.78 -27.19 -5.29
N SER A 29 -2.98 -26.90 -4.77
CA SER A 29 -3.90 -25.97 -5.43
C SER A 29 -4.75 -25.21 -4.42
N MET A 30 -5.33 -24.09 -4.86
CA MET A 30 -6.36 -23.36 -4.15
C MET A 30 -7.66 -23.46 -4.93
N ALA A 31 -8.63 -24.19 -4.42
CA ALA A 31 -9.98 -24.16 -4.99
C ALA A 31 -10.62 -22.81 -4.67
N VAL A 32 -11.28 -22.23 -5.68
CA VAL A 32 -11.92 -20.92 -5.60
C VAL A 32 -13.39 -21.06 -5.95
N SER A 33 -14.26 -20.43 -5.17
CA SER A 33 -15.66 -20.24 -5.58
C SER A 33 -16.08 -18.79 -5.34
N LEU A 34 -16.84 -18.25 -6.29
CA LEU A 34 -17.40 -16.91 -6.26
C LEU A 34 -18.93 -17.02 -6.20
N ASN A 35 -19.55 -16.38 -5.20
CA ASN A 35 -20.99 -16.46 -4.97
C ASN A 35 -21.54 -17.91 -5.00
N GLY A 36 -20.78 -18.86 -4.43
CA GLY A 36 -21.14 -20.28 -4.40
C GLY A 36 -20.83 -21.06 -5.69
N THR A 37 -20.45 -20.39 -6.78
CA THR A 37 -20.07 -21.06 -8.04
C THR A 37 -18.58 -21.33 -8.06
N ALA A 38 -18.21 -22.59 -8.27
CA ALA A 38 -16.81 -22.99 -8.42
C ALA A 38 -16.24 -22.42 -9.72
N ILE A 39 -15.02 -21.92 -9.67
CA ILE A 39 -14.26 -21.41 -10.80
C ILE A 39 -12.93 -22.15 -10.91
N ASP A 40 -12.14 -21.86 -11.94
CA ASP A 40 -10.85 -22.52 -12.15
C ASP A 40 -9.95 -22.38 -10.91
N PRO A 41 -9.39 -23.50 -10.41
CA PRO A 41 -8.50 -23.47 -9.26
C PRO A 41 -7.16 -22.83 -9.60
N ILE A 42 -6.53 -22.23 -8.60
CA ILE A 42 -5.16 -21.73 -8.70
C ILE A 42 -4.21 -22.87 -8.37
N ASN A 43 -3.36 -23.25 -9.33
CA ASN A 43 -2.41 -24.34 -9.17
C ASN A 43 -1.02 -23.79 -8.81
N PHE A 44 -0.32 -24.47 -7.91
CA PHE A 44 1.02 -24.09 -7.46
C PHE A 44 2.04 -25.14 -7.87
N GLY A 45 3.18 -24.67 -8.38
CA GLY A 45 4.35 -25.50 -8.56
C GLY A 45 5.01 -25.85 -7.22
N THR A 46 5.89 -26.86 -7.26
CA THR A 46 6.64 -27.31 -6.09
C THR A 46 7.81 -26.35 -5.77
N ILE A 47 8.20 -26.28 -4.50
CA ILE A 47 9.50 -25.78 -4.08
C ILE A 47 10.47 -26.96 -3.96
N SER A 48 11.76 -26.70 -4.13
CA SER A 48 12.82 -27.69 -3.86
C SER A 48 13.49 -27.37 -2.53
N GLY A 49 13.70 -28.38 -1.68
CA GLY A 49 14.40 -28.19 -0.41
C GLY A 49 15.85 -27.67 -0.53
N SER A 50 16.41 -27.70 -1.75
CA SER A 50 17.74 -27.15 -2.06
C SER A 50 17.73 -25.69 -2.54
N THR A 51 16.55 -25.07 -2.72
CA THR A 51 16.43 -23.69 -3.18
C THR A 51 16.26 -22.71 -2.01
N LEU A 52 16.73 -21.46 -2.20
CA LEU A 52 16.50 -20.36 -1.25
C LEU A 52 15.03 -19.90 -1.25
N LEU A 53 14.19 -20.37 -2.20
CA LEU A 53 12.79 -20.05 -2.26
C LEU A 53 11.99 -20.89 -1.29
N SER A 54 11.36 -20.23 -0.32
CA SER A 54 10.52 -20.86 0.70
C SER A 54 9.04 -20.98 0.30
N TYR A 55 8.62 -20.39 -0.82
CA TYR A 55 7.24 -20.43 -1.33
C TYR A 55 7.19 -20.20 -2.84
N ARG A 56 6.06 -20.58 -3.46
CA ARG A 56 5.72 -20.26 -4.85
C ARG A 56 4.50 -19.33 -4.88
N PRO A 57 4.59 -18.14 -5.50
CA PRO A 57 3.43 -17.29 -5.71
C PRO A 57 2.48 -17.91 -6.73
N SER A 58 1.21 -17.49 -6.70
CA SER A 58 0.25 -17.89 -7.73
C SER A 58 0.60 -17.30 -9.09
N SER A 59 0.29 -18.03 -10.14
CA SER A 59 0.39 -17.52 -11.52
C SER A 59 -0.75 -16.57 -11.91
N GLN A 60 -1.74 -16.41 -11.04
CA GLN A 60 -2.99 -15.66 -11.29
C GLN A 60 -2.87 -14.14 -11.10
N ASN A 61 -1.71 -13.61 -10.77
CA ASN A 61 -1.51 -12.16 -10.58
C ASN A 61 -1.68 -11.33 -11.87
N SER A 62 -1.95 -11.94 -13.00
CA SER A 62 -2.02 -11.28 -14.31
C SER A 62 -3.43 -11.12 -14.91
N ALA A 63 -4.42 -11.88 -14.46
CA ALA A 63 -5.79 -11.78 -14.96
C ALA A 63 -6.83 -11.95 -13.85
N PRO A 64 -7.76 -11.02 -13.66
CA PRO A 64 -8.85 -11.18 -12.71
C PRO A 64 -9.83 -12.24 -13.16
N TYR A 65 -10.52 -12.88 -12.21
CA TYR A 65 -11.76 -13.58 -12.50
C TYR A 65 -12.86 -12.56 -12.77
N ILE A 66 -13.67 -12.80 -13.79
CA ILE A 66 -14.81 -11.95 -14.13
C ILE A 66 -16.08 -12.73 -13.92
N VAL A 67 -16.99 -12.23 -13.09
CA VAL A 67 -18.32 -12.82 -12.85
C VAL A 67 -19.38 -11.71 -12.86
N PRO A 68 -20.62 -12.03 -13.29
CA PRO A 68 -21.69 -11.03 -13.25
C PRO A 68 -22.11 -10.74 -11.80
N ALA A 69 -22.39 -9.47 -11.52
CA ALA A 69 -22.99 -9.05 -10.26
C ALA A 69 -24.38 -9.64 -10.09
N SER A 70 -24.58 -10.47 -9.06
CA SER A 70 -25.84 -11.14 -8.74
C SER A 70 -26.55 -10.57 -7.52
N GLY A 71 -25.92 -9.66 -6.79
CA GLY A 71 -26.41 -9.03 -5.57
C GLY A 71 -25.37 -8.09 -4.99
N GLU A 72 -25.71 -7.39 -3.93
CA GLU A 72 -24.84 -6.40 -3.28
C GLU A 72 -23.68 -7.01 -2.48
N THR A 73 -23.70 -8.32 -2.24
CA THR A 73 -22.64 -9.05 -1.56
C THR A 73 -21.90 -9.95 -2.55
N VAL A 74 -20.59 -9.81 -2.63
CA VAL A 74 -19.71 -10.72 -3.37
C VAL A 74 -18.98 -11.61 -2.38
N THR A 75 -19.21 -12.92 -2.48
CA THR A 75 -18.57 -13.89 -1.58
C THR A 75 -17.46 -14.64 -2.31
N VAL A 76 -16.27 -14.64 -1.71
CA VAL A 76 -15.10 -15.38 -2.19
C VAL A 76 -14.77 -16.47 -1.18
N ASN A 77 -14.80 -17.73 -1.60
CA ASN A 77 -14.36 -18.86 -0.79
C ASN A 77 -13.08 -19.43 -1.38
N LEU A 78 -12.11 -19.68 -0.50
CA LEU A 78 -10.83 -20.27 -0.83
C LEU A 78 -10.63 -21.53 0.00
N LEU A 79 -10.28 -22.63 -0.64
CA LEU A 79 -9.96 -23.89 0.02
C LEU A 79 -8.61 -24.39 -0.50
N TYR A 80 -7.61 -24.42 0.38
CA TYR A 80 -6.30 -24.92 0.05
C TYR A 80 -6.29 -26.45 0.02
N ASN A 81 -5.86 -27.03 -1.10
CA ASN A 81 -5.63 -28.46 -1.25
C ASN A 81 -4.12 -28.73 -1.14
N ASN A 82 -3.72 -29.38 -0.05
CA ASN A 82 -2.33 -29.65 0.30
C ASN A 82 -1.70 -30.80 -0.50
N GLY A 83 -2.39 -31.38 -1.48
CA GLY A 83 -1.87 -32.50 -2.30
C GLY A 83 -1.49 -33.75 -1.49
N SER A 84 -2.17 -33.99 -0.35
CA SER A 84 -1.88 -35.07 0.61
C SER A 84 -0.51 -34.89 1.33
N ASN A 85 0.09 -33.72 1.28
CA ASN A 85 1.29 -33.40 2.04
C ASN A 85 0.95 -32.55 3.28
N PRO A 86 0.96 -33.13 4.51
CA PRO A 86 0.56 -32.40 5.72
C PRO A 86 1.46 -31.19 6.06
N SER A 87 2.68 -31.16 5.50
CA SER A 87 3.63 -30.05 5.72
C SER A 87 3.43 -28.89 4.74
N SER A 88 2.51 -29.00 3.79
CA SER A 88 2.20 -27.95 2.83
C SER A 88 1.44 -26.80 3.51
N ILE A 89 1.82 -25.58 3.17
CA ILE A 89 1.18 -24.36 3.70
C ILE A 89 0.72 -23.48 2.54
N GLY A 90 -0.55 -23.06 2.59
CA GLY A 90 -1.10 -22.07 1.69
C GLY A 90 -1.12 -20.70 2.38
N TYR A 91 -0.80 -19.64 1.65
CA TYR A 91 -0.81 -18.26 2.11
C TYR A 91 -1.77 -17.45 1.26
N LEU A 92 -2.58 -16.63 1.90
CA LEU A 92 -3.35 -15.58 1.26
C LEU A 92 -2.66 -14.24 1.55
N ASP A 93 -2.31 -13.52 0.48
CA ASP A 93 -1.79 -12.16 0.59
C ASP A 93 -2.94 -11.15 0.56
N TYR A 94 -3.70 -11.12 -0.56
CA TYR A 94 -4.89 -10.27 -0.64
C TYR A 94 -5.95 -10.85 -1.60
N ILE A 95 -7.17 -10.36 -1.39
CA ILE A 95 -8.29 -10.44 -2.34
C ILE A 95 -8.67 -9.01 -2.69
N ARG A 96 -8.70 -8.67 -3.97
CA ARG A 96 -9.23 -7.41 -4.49
C ARG A 96 -10.48 -7.69 -5.27
N VAL A 97 -11.57 -6.99 -4.93
CA VAL A 97 -12.83 -7.06 -5.66
C VAL A 97 -13.16 -5.67 -6.20
N GLY A 98 -13.43 -5.60 -7.50
CA GLY A 98 -13.88 -4.39 -8.18
C GLY A 98 -15.27 -4.63 -8.76
N ALA A 99 -16.19 -3.69 -8.54
CA ALA A 99 -17.54 -3.78 -9.07
C ALA A 99 -18.03 -2.40 -9.50
N GLU A 100 -18.94 -2.36 -10.47
CA GLU A 100 -19.65 -1.13 -10.84
C GLU A 100 -20.79 -0.88 -9.86
N ARG A 101 -20.91 0.37 -9.39
CA ARG A 101 -22.02 0.81 -8.56
C ARG A 101 -22.62 2.11 -9.06
N GLN A 102 -23.91 2.30 -8.83
CA GLN A 102 -24.52 3.59 -9.02
C GLN A 102 -23.96 4.58 -7.98
N LEU A 103 -23.71 5.81 -8.40
CA LEU A 103 -23.25 6.87 -7.50
C LEU A 103 -24.45 7.42 -6.71
N ILE A 104 -24.81 6.73 -5.65
CA ILE A 104 -25.85 7.13 -4.69
C ILE A 104 -25.16 7.34 -3.35
N ALA A 105 -25.29 8.55 -2.81
CA ALA A 105 -24.74 8.89 -1.51
C ALA A 105 -25.57 8.26 -0.37
N GLY A 106 -24.87 7.79 0.66
CA GLY A 106 -25.42 7.41 1.96
C GLY A 106 -25.08 8.46 3.02
N SER A 107 -25.09 8.03 4.29
CA SER A 107 -24.65 8.87 5.42
C SER A 107 -23.13 9.00 5.52
N GLU A 108 -22.38 8.07 4.91
CA GLU A 108 -20.93 7.99 4.99
C GLU A 108 -20.26 8.58 3.76
N GLN A 109 -19.02 8.99 3.93
CA GLN A 109 -18.15 9.34 2.81
C GLN A 109 -17.78 8.07 2.02
N PHE A 110 -17.53 8.22 0.72
CA PHE A 110 -17.14 7.09 -0.11
C PHE A 110 -16.21 7.50 -1.24
N SER A 111 -15.34 6.57 -1.63
CA SER A 111 -14.46 6.71 -2.77
C SER A 111 -15.08 6.09 -4.02
N PHE A 112 -14.81 6.69 -5.17
CA PHE A 112 -15.22 6.16 -6.47
C PHE A 112 -14.26 6.58 -7.57
N ARG A 113 -14.29 5.83 -8.67
CA ARG A 113 -13.59 6.15 -9.91
C ARG A 113 -14.33 5.52 -11.09
N TYR A 114 -14.08 6.03 -12.27
CA TYR A 114 -14.59 5.47 -13.52
C TYR A 114 -13.42 4.86 -14.30
N ASN A 115 -13.31 3.52 -14.30
CA ASN A 115 -12.16 2.84 -14.89
C ASN A 115 -11.99 3.13 -16.39
N LEU A 116 -13.11 3.25 -17.15
CA LEU A 116 -13.06 3.59 -18.57
C LEU A 116 -12.65 5.04 -18.85
N ALA A 117 -12.55 5.90 -17.84
CA ALA A 117 -12.03 7.25 -18.02
C ALA A 117 -10.60 7.26 -18.58
N ALA A 118 -9.78 6.22 -18.32
CA ALA A 118 -8.43 6.11 -18.86
C ALA A 118 -8.38 5.92 -20.38
N THR A 119 -9.42 5.34 -20.97
CA THR A 119 -9.50 5.02 -22.41
C THR A 119 -10.48 5.88 -23.19
N ASN A 120 -11.39 6.57 -22.52
CA ASN A 120 -12.32 7.51 -23.12
C ASN A 120 -11.68 8.91 -23.19
N PHE A 121 -12.12 9.73 -24.15
CA PHE A 121 -11.62 11.08 -24.34
C PHE A 121 -12.76 12.11 -24.25
N GLY A 122 -12.39 13.36 -23.98
CA GLY A 122 -13.33 14.47 -23.87
C GLY A 122 -13.67 14.78 -22.41
N ILE A 123 -14.91 15.22 -22.17
CA ILE A 123 -15.39 15.61 -20.84
C ILE A 123 -16.49 14.65 -20.41
N GLY A 124 -16.28 13.97 -19.28
CA GLY A 124 -17.29 13.17 -18.60
C GLY A 124 -18.08 13.99 -17.58
N GLU A 125 -19.37 13.67 -17.41
CA GLU A 125 -20.20 14.22 -16.34
C GLU A 125 -20.49 13.11 -15.31
N TYR A 126 -20.19 13.40 -14.06
CA TYR A 126 -20.52 12.55 -12.92
C TYR A 126 -21.75 13.10 -12.23
N SER A 127 -22.67 12.21 -11.84
CA SER A 127 -23.90 12.56 -11.13
C SER A 127 -24.04 11.70 -9.89
N ILE A 128 -24.07 12.33 -8.72
CA ILE A 128 -24.25 11.66 -7.43
C ILE A 128 -25.66 11.95 -6.94
N ALA A 129 -26.47 10.91 -6.84
CA ALA A 129 -27.83 11.00 -6.30
C ALA A 129 -27.81 10.99 -4.77
N SER A 130 -28.88 11.48 -4.13
CA SER A 130 -29.01 11.59 -2.66
C SER A 130 -27.87 12.34 -1.98
N ALA A 131 -27.29 13.32 -2.68
CA ALA A 131 -26.05 14.00 -2.30
C ALA A 131 -26.23 15.14 -1.29
N SER A 132 -27.39 15.33 -0.68
CA SER A 132 -27.65 16.46 0.23
C SER A 132 -26.74 16.51 1.46
N GLN A 133 -26.21 15.36 1.89
CA GLN A 133 -25.23 15.24 3.00
C GLN A 133 -23.78 15.31 2.53
N ILE A 134 -23.54 15.32 1.22
CA ILE A 134 -22.19 15.46 0.66
C ILE A 134 -21.87 16.94 0.54
N SER A 135 -20.88 17.40 1.29
CA SER A 135 -20.43 18.79 1.25
C SER A 135 -19.50 19.10 0.09
N GLN A 136 -18.69 18.12 -0.29
CA GLN A 136 -17.67 18.27 -1.34
C GLN A 136 -17.39 16.93 -2.04
N VAL A 137 -16.91 17.02 -3.27
CA VAL A 137 -16.23 15.91 -3.94
C VAL A 137 -14.78 16.32 -4.16
N TRP A 138 -13.86 15.53 -3.65
CA TRP A 138 -12.43 15.73 -3.81
C TRP A 138 -11.88 14.86 -4.94
N ASP A 139 -11.11 15.46 -5.84
CA ASP A 139 -10.22 14.73 -6.75
C ASP A 139 -8.91 14.46 -5.99
N VAL A 140 -8.70 13.21 -5.61
CA VAL A 140 -7.55 12.75 -4.83
C VAL A 140 -6.51 12.03 -5.69
N THR A 141 -6.63 12.11 -7.01
CA THR A 141 -5.69 11.53 -7.97
C THR A 141 -4.25 11.95 -7.67
N ASN A 142 -4.06 13.22 -7.31
CA ASN A 142 -2.81 13.73 -6.79
C ASN A 142 -3.01 14.13 -5.31
N THR A 143 -2.56 13.30 -4.39
CA THR A 143 -2.69 13.53 -2.94
C THR A 143 -1.96 14.76 -2.42
N THR A 144 -1.03 15.33 -3.20
CA THR A 144 -0.31 16.58 -2.85
C THR A 144 -0.97 17.83 -3.42
N ALA A 145 -1.97 17.68 -4.31
CA ALA A 145 -2.67 18.78 -4.97
C ALA A 145 -4.14 18.41 -5.17
N ILE A 146 -4.90 18.33 -4.08
CA ILE A 146 -6.30 17.95 -4.07
C ILE A 146 -7.14 19.11 -4.63
N ALA A 147 -8.02 18.82 -5.61
CA ALA A 147 -9.05 19.72 -6.09
C ALA A 147 -10.39 19.35 -5.47
N ALA A 148 -11.24 20.35 -5.19
CA ALA A 148 -12.54 20.12 -4.58
C ALA A 148 -13.68 20.79 -5.38
N LYS A 149 -14.80 20.08 -5.50
CA LYS A 149 -16.07 20.62 -5.94
C LYS A 149 -17.03 20.68 -4.76
N ALA A 150 -17.41 21.90 -4.37
CA ALA A 150 -18.33 22.12 -3.26
C ALA A 150 -19.79 21.91 -3.67
N ASN A 151 -20.60 21.42 -2.73
CA ASN A 151 -22.06 21.34 -2.80
C ASN A 151 -22.69 22.37 -1.83
N ASN A 152 -22.45 23.66 -2.06
CA ASN A 152 -22.87 24.74 -1.15
C ASN A 152 -24.39 24.84 -0.94
N GLU A 153 -25.16 24.39 -1.93
CA GLU A 153 -26.62 24.43 -1.90
C GLU A 153 -27.24 23.13 -1.35
N ALA A 154 -26.41 22.21 -0.85
CA ALA A 154 -26.86 20.88 -0.40
C ALA A 154 -27.78 20.17 -1.40
N LEU A 155 -27.44 20.25 -2.68
CA LEU A 155 -28.21 19.66 -3.75
C LEU A 155 -28.39 18.16 -3.56
N ASN A 156 -29.60 17.66 -3.76
CA ASN A 156 -29.90 16.25 -3.70
C ASN A 156 -29.25 15.46 -4.85
N THR A 157 -29.01 16.10 -5.97
CA THR A 157 -28.22 15.56 -7.08
C THR A 157 -27.05 16.50 -7.33
N LEU A 158 -25.84 16.04 -7.00
CA LEU A 158 -24.62 16.79 -7.24
C LEU A 158 -23.98 16.34 -8.54
N THR A 159 -23.83 17.27 -9.49
CA THR A 159 -23.14 17.00 -10.75
C THR A 159 -21.84 17.77 -10.86
N PHE A 160 -20.83 17.14 -11.48
CA PHE A 160 -19.61 17.81 -11.85
C PHE A 160 -19.01 17.20 -13.11
N LYS A 161 -18.16 17.97 -13.78
CA LYS A 161 -17.48 17.55 -15.02
C LYS A 161 -16.01 17.36 -14.77
N ALA A 162 -15.43 16.34 -15.42
CA ALA A 162 -14.00 16.07 -15.41
C ALA A 162 -13.51 15.64 -16.79
N GLU A 163 -12.28 15.99 -17.10
CA GLU A 163 -11.59 15.56 -18.31
C GLU A 163 -11.30 14.05 -18.24
N LEU A 164 -11.58 13.37 -19.35
CA LEU A 164 -11.26 11.95 -19.57
C LEU A 164 -9.90 11.84 -20.25
N GLY A 165 -9.37 10.62 -20.42
CA GLY A 165 -8.05 10.33 -20.96
C GLY A 165 -7.04 9.94 -19.87
N SER A 166 -7.45 10.04 -18.59
CA SER A 166 -6.67 9.54 -17.44
C SER A 166 -7.60 9.02 -16.37
N LEU A 167 -7.12 8.01 -15.62
CA LEU A 167 -7.87 7.52 -14.46
C LEU A 167 -7.78 8.56 -13.34
N ARG A 168 -8.94 8.94 -12.81
CA ARG A 168 -9.07 9.85 -11.66
C ARG A 168 -9.76 9.15 -10.52
N GLU A 169 -9.34 9.49 -9.31
CA GLU A 169 -9.91 8.98 -8.07
C GLU A 169 -10.58 10.12 -7.29
N TYR A 170 -11.81 9.85 -6.83
CA TYR A 170 -12.62 10.83 -6.14
C TYR A 170 -13.06 10.33 -4.77
N VAL A 171 -13.28 11.27 -3.86
CA VAL A 171 -13.92 11.03 -2.56
C VAL A 171 -15.11 11.97 -2.41
N ALA A 172 -16.32 11.44 -2.24
CA ALA A 172 -17.48 12.19 -1.82
C ALA A 172 -17.44 12.34 -0.30
N VAL A 173 -17.35 13.58 0.18
CA VAL A 173 -17.05 13.89 1.58
C VAL A 173 -18.34 14.30 2.31
N SER A 174 -18.65 13.55 3.37
CA SER A 174 -19.70 13.88 4.34
C SER A 174 -19.09 14.44 5.61
N PRO A 175 -19.45 15.66 6.06
CA PRO A 175 -18.91 16.25 7.27
C PRO A 175 -19.21 15.44 8.55
N GLN A 176 -20.27 14.64 8.51
CA GLN A 176 -20.67 13.80 9.65
C GLN A 176 -19.79 12.53 9.81
N ASP A 177 -19.00 12.21 8.77
CA ASP A 177 -18.14 11.04 8.72
C ASP A 177 -16.65 11.41 8.65
N TYR A 178 -16.28 12.58 9.16
CA TYR A 178 -14.87 12.96 9.25
C TYR A 178 -14.14 12.07 10.25
N TYR A 179 -13.00 11.56 9.83
CA TYR A 179 -12.11 10.87 10.77
C TYR A 179 -11.59 11.83 11.83
N THR A 180 -11.70 11.42 13.08
CA THR A 180 -11.09 12.13 14.19
C THR A 180 -9.72 11.53 14.47
N PRO A 181 -8.61 12.26 14.21
CA PRO A 181 -7.28 11.76 14.52
C PRO A 181 -7.14 11.47 16.01
N VAL A 182 -6.56 10.32 16.34
CA VAL A 182 -6.22 9.99 17.73
C VAL A 182 -5.01 10.85 18.14
N SER A 183 -5.17 11.68 19.16
CA SER A 183 -4.05 12.38 19.79
C SER A 183 -3.27 11.41 20.67
N VAL A 184 -1.98 11.26 20.45
CA VAL A 184 -1.09 10.52 21.35
C VAL A 184 -0.75 11.39 22.55
N SER A 185 -0.65 10.79 23.74
CA SER A 185 -0.37 11.48 25.00
C SER A 185 0.99 12.18 25.02
N ASP A 186 1.97 11.62 24.29
CA ASP A 186 3.28 12.23 24.05
C ASP A 186 3.41 12.53 22.55
N SER A 187 2.97 13.71 22.16
CA SER A 187 3.00 14.20 20.78
C SER A 187 4.28 14.99 20.46
N SER A 188 5.19 15.10 21.42
CA SER A 188 6.45 15.80 21.25
C SER A 188 7.43 14.97 20.43
N VAL A 189 7.83 15.47 19.27
CA VAL A 189 8.89 14.89 18.46
C VAL A 189 10.10 15.81 18.52
N GLN A 190 11.25 15.27 18.95
CA GLN A 190 12.49 16.06 18.98
C GLN A 190 12.92 16.38 17.55
N ASN A 191 13.30 17.64 17.34
CA ASN A 191 13.91 18.04 16.08
C ASN A 191 15.20 17.24 15.86
N GLN A 192 15.33 16.69 14.67
CA GLN A 192 16.52 15.96 14.26
C GLN A 192 16.90 16.33 12.83
N ASN A 193 18.16 16.14 12.52
CA ASN A 193 18.70 16.31 11.18
C ASN A 193 19.86 15.32 11.02
N ILE A 194 19.55 14.06 10.64
CA ILE A 194 20.57 13.04 10.44
C ILE A 194 21.56 13.49 9.35
N LYS A 195 21.03 14.05 8.27
CA LYS A 195 21.84 14.48 7.13
C LYS A 195 22.85 15.55 7.52
N GLY A 196 22.42 16.54 8.31
CA GLY A 196 23.24 17.65 8.73
C GLY A 196 24.07 17.42 10.01
N THR A 197 23.79 16.38 10.80
CA THR A 197 24.50 16.18 12.08
C THR A 197 25.37 14.95 12.13
N ILE A 198 24.96 13.86 11.46
CA ILE A 198 25.72 12.58 11.49
C ILE A 198 26.69 12.48 10.31
N PHE A 199 26.29 12.98 9.16
CA PHE A 199 27.04 12.85 7.91
C PHE A 199 27.72 14.14 7.45
N GLN A 200 27.67 15.22 8.21
CA GLN A 200 28.42 16.44 7.93
C GLN A 200 29.58 16.61 8.88
N GLY A 201 30.71 17.08 8.35
CA GLY A 201 31.85 17.54 9.11
C GLY A 201 31.68 18.95 9.69
N GLU A 202 32.66 19.40 10.46
CA GLU A 202 32.69 20.78 10.99
C GLU A 202 32.74 21.82 9.88
N ASP A 203 33.22 21.46 8.70
CA ASP A 203 33.28 22.29 7.48
C ASP A 203 31.91 22.34 6.74
N GLY A 204 30.90 21.64 7.22
CA GLY A 204 29.58 21.55 6.60
C GLY A 204 29.49 20.62 5.40
N ASN A 205 30.60 20.00 4.99
CA ASN A 205 30.62 19.04 3.89
C ASN A 205 30.25 17.62 4.34
N PHE A 206 29.76 16.80 3.39
CA PHE A 206 29.49 15.39 3.65
C PHE A 206 30.80 14.66 4.01
N GLN A 207 30.75 13.85 5.05
CA GLN A 207 31.86 12.99 5.46
C GLN A 207 31.62 11.59 4.91
N ASP A 208 32.54 11.12 4.07
CA ASP A 208 32.58 9.72 3.67
C ASP A 208 32.68 8.80 4.89
N ILE A 209 32.02 7.67 4.81
CA ILE A 209 31.96 6.69 5.87
C ILE A 209 32.36 5.30 5.34
N ASP A 210 33.15 4.57 6.12
CA ASP A 210 33.58 3.22 5.77
C ASP A 210 32.61 2.16 6.33
N TYR A 211 31.87 2.49 7.38
CA TYR A 211 31.00 1.54 8.05
C TYR A 211 29.76 2.20 8.67
N LEU A 212 28.59 1.79 8.19
CA LEU A 212 27.30 2.23 8.73
C LEU A 212 26.72 1.13 9.63
N ILE A 213 26.36 1.48 10.86
CA ILE A 213 25.64 0.62 11.79
C ILE A 213 24.22 1.16 11.95
N ILE A 214 23.23 0.40 11.48
CA ILE A 214 21.80 0.68 11.68
C ILE A 214 21.31 -0.22 12.80
N THR A 215 20.68 0.35 13.82
CA THR A 215 20.29 -0.39 15.01
C THR A 215 18.95 0.04 15.58
N ALA A 216 18.32 -0.84 16.35
CA ALA A 216 17.17 -0.46 17.16
C ALA A 216 17.62 0.44 18.34
N PRO A 217 16.76 1.40 18.81
CA PRO A 217 17.14 2.31 19.90
C PRO A 217 17.65 1.61 21.15
N PHE A 218 17.07 0.48 21.54
CA PHE A 218 17.48 -0.29 22.74
C PHE A 218 18.83 -1.00 22.59
N LEU A 219 19.38 -1.11 21.37
CA LEU A 219 20.71 -1.66 21.08
C LEU A 219 21.76 -0.58 20.79
N LEU A 220 21.45 0.69 21.03
CA LEU A 220 22.37 1.80 20.71
C LEU A 220 23.72 1.65 21.42
N GLN A 221 23.73 1.30 22.71
CA GLN A 221 24.99 1.15 23.46
C GLN A 221 25.88 0.01 22.95
N PRO A 222 25.37 -1.22 22.69
CA PRO A 222 26.16 -2.25 22.02
C PRO A 222 26.68 -1.82 20.64
N ALA A 223 25.86 -1.13 19.86
CA ALA A 223 26.25 -0.64 18.54
C ALA A 223 27.39 0.40 18.62
N GLN A 224 27.32 1.31 19.59
CA GLN A 224 28.39 2.28 19.84
C GLN A 224 29.70 1.59 20.26
N ARG A 225 29.65 0.54 21.09
CA ARG A 225 30.84 -0.23 21.44
C ARG A 225 31.48 -0.90 20.23
N LEU A 226 30.65 -1.46 19.34
CA LEU A 226 31.13 -2.03 18.08
C LEU A 226 31.75 -0.96 17.18
N ALA A 227 31.14 0.21 17.07
CA ALA A 227 31.69 1.34 16.34
C ALA A 227 33.06 1.75 16.87
N GLN A 228 33.17 1.93 18.18
CA GLN A 228 34.47 2.26 18.84
C GLN A 228 35.53 1.23 18.58
N TYR A 229 35.20 -0.06 18.61
CA TYR A 229 36.14 -1.13 18.27
C TYR A 229 36.67 -0.96 16.83
N HIS A 230 35.81 -0.77 15.85
CA HIS A 230 36.23 -0.60 14.46
C HIS A 230 37.03 0.69 14.24
N ILE A 231 36.68 1.78 14.90
CA ILE A 231 37.46 3.02 14.87
C ILE A 231 38.85 2.80 15.44
N ALA A 232 38.92 2.22 16.65
CA ALA A 232 40.20 2.05 17.36
C ALA A 232 41.13 1.00 16.72
N GLN A 233 40.56 -0.12 16.24
CA GLN A 233 41.39 -1.26 15.76
C GLN A 233 41.64 -1.20 14.24
N ARG A 234 40.78 -0.51 13.47
CA ARG A 234 40.84 -0.51 12.01
C ARG A 234 40.94 0.88 11.41
N GLY A 235 40.80 1.94 12.19
CA GLY A 235 40.82 3.33 11.71
C GLY A 235 39.62 3.71 10.85
N LEU A 236 38.53 2.91 10.91
CA LEU A 236 37.35 3.15 10.06
C LEU A 236 36.56 4.37 10.51
N LYS A 237 35.98 5.09 9.54
CA LYS A 237 34.98 6.12 9.80
C LYS A 237 33.61 5.45 9.98
N VAL A 238 33.17 5.33 11.22
CA VAL A 238 31.93 4.59 11.56
C VAL A 238 30.85 5.56 12.00
N LYS A 239 29.64 5.35 11.47
CA LYS A 239 28.44 6.07 11.92
C LYS A 239 27.40 5.08 12.45
N VAL A 240 26.73 5.45 13.55
CA VAL A 240 25.66 4.67 14.16
C VAL A 240 24.36 5.46 14.06
N VAL A 241 23.33 4.88 13.48
CA VAL A 241 22.01 5.50 13.31
C VAL A 241 20.93 4.56 13.81
N THR A 242 19.98 5.08 14.58
CA THR A 242 18.85 4.30 15.07
C THR A 242 17.67 4.32 14.10
N LEU A 243 16.91 3.23 14.06
CA LEU A 243 15.79 3.03 13.13
C LEU A 243 14.70 4.10 13.27
N ASP A 244 14.37 4.49 14.50
CA ASP A 244 13.37 5.53 14.77
C ASP A 244 13.72 6.85 14.08
N LYS A 245 15.01 7.26 14.13
CA LYS A 245 15.50 8.46 13.46
C LYS A 245 15.43 8.34 11.93
N ILE A 246 15.76 7.15 11.40
CA ILE A 246 15.67 6.87 9.96
C ILE A 246 14.22 6.99 9.51
N TYR A 247 13.29 6.37 10.23
CA TYR A 247 11.87 6.44 9.89
C TYR A 247 11.32 7.85 9.94
N GLN A 248 11.69 8.64 10.94
CA GLN A 248 11.26 10.03 11.04
C GLN A 248 11.70 10.86 9.85
N GLU A 249 12.93 10.69 9.36
CA GLU A 249 13.50 11.55 8.33
C GLU A 249 13.26 11.06 6.88
N PHE A 250 13.15 9.73 6.68
CA PHE A 250 13.07 9.15 5.34
C PHE A 250 11.71 8.48 5.01
N SER A 251 10.78 8.38 5.99
CA SER A 251 9.43 7.83 5.77
C SER A 251 8.36 8.50 6.64
N SER A 252 8.54 9.76 7.03
CA SER A 252 7.58 10.54 7.82
C SER A 252 7.12 9.84 9.11
N GLY A 253 8.04 9.12 9.77
CA GLY A 253 7.78 8.37 11.00
C GLY A 253 7.18 6.98 10.81
N LYS A 254 6.81 6.60 9.59
CA LYS A 254 6.29 5.26 9.30
C LYS A 254 7.42 4.24 9.29
N GLN A 255 7.23 3.12 9.98
CA GLN A 255 8.14 1.99 9.89
C GLN A 255 8.08 1.40 8.46
N ASP A 256 9.12 1.66 7.68
CA ASP A 256 9.21 1.31 6.27
C ASP A 256 10.65 0.93 5.91
N ILE A 257 10.83 -0.26 5.32
CA ILE A 257 12.14 -0.70 4.83
C ILE A 257 12.70 0.24 3.75
N GLY A 258 11.84 0.91 3.00
CA GLY A 258 12.21 1.92 2.02
C GLY A 258 12.98 3.09 2.64
N ALA A 259 12.71 3.44 3.90
CA ALA A 259 13.46 4.47 4.61
C ALA A 259 14.95 4.12 4.77
N ILE A 260 15.25 2.86 5.09
CA ILE A 260 16.63 2.36 5.18
C ILE A 260 17.32 2.44 3.82
N ARG A 261 16.64 2.00 2.76
CA ARG A 261 17.15 2.13 1.39
C ARG A 261 17.43 3.58 1.01
N ASN A 262 16.52 4.50 1.37
CA ASN A 262 16.67 5.91 1.07
C ASN A 262 17.84 6.55 1.85
N LEU A 263 18.10 6.12 3.09
CA LEU A 263 19.30 6.52 3.83
C LEU A 263 20.58 6.06 3.14
N VAL A 264 20.65 4.76 2.77
CA VAL A 264 21.83 4.22 2.06
C VAL A 264 22.04 4.92 0.72
N ARG A 265 20.95 5.17 -0.02
CA ARG A 265 21.00 5.94 -1.25
C ARG A 265 21.52 7.37 -1.02
N TYR A 266 21.06 8.05 0.03
CA TYR A 266 21.55 9.38 0.38
C TYR A 266 23.07 9.39 0.63
N ILE A 267 23.58 8.38 1.37
CA ILE A 267 25.01 8.24 1.65
C ILE A 267 25.78 8.04 0.33
N TYR A 268 25.33 7.12 -0.50
CA TYR A 268 25.96 6.81 -1.80
C TYR A 268 25.99 8.02 -2.75
N GLU A 269 24.89 8.78 -2.84
CA GLU A 269 24.78 9.93 -3.75
C GLU A 269 25.61 11.14 -3.28
N ASN A 270 25.98 11.22 -1.99
CA ASN A 270 26.77 12.31 -1.43
C ASN A 270 28.23 11.93 -1.16
N ALA A 271 28.61 10.67 -1.32
CA ALA A 271 29.98 10.23 -1.17
C ALA A 271 30.93 10.93 -2.18
N SER A 272 32.16 11.18 -1.76
CA SER A 272 33.16 11.86 -2.59
C SER A 272 33.60 11.05 -3.82
N ALA A 273 33.44 9.70 -3.75
CA ALA A 273 33.70 8.78 -4.84
C ALA A 273 32.78 7.56 -4.74
N PRO A 274 32.49 6.86 -5.88
CA PRO A 274 31.60 5.70 -5.89
C PRO A 274 32.01 4.53 -4.99
N GLU A 275 33.29 4.45 -4.65
CA GLU A 275 33.88 3.42 -3.77
C GLU A 275 33.87 3.79 -2.29
N ASN A 276 33.38 4.97 -1.92
CA ASN A 276 33.35 5.48 -0.53
C ASN A 276 31.99 5.37 0.14
#